data_b894eea9c13cb85fb28431f4eee0502c
#
_entry.id   b894eea9c13cb85fb28431f4eee0502c
#
_cell.length_a   1.000
_cell.length_b   1.000
_cell.length_c   1.000
_cell.angle_alpha   90.00
_cell.angle_beta   90.00
_cell.angle_gamma   90.00
#
_symmetry.space_group_name_H-M   'P 1'
#
loop_
_entity.id
_entity.type
_entity.pdbx_description
1 polymer ?
#
loop_
_entity_poly.entity_id
_entity_poly.type
_entity_poly.pdbx_seq_one_letter_code
_entity_poly.pdbx_strand_id
1 'polypeptide(L)' 'MTNAELYLELNELVSRFLEDSGDPNILAEALRELADDVFEEDDE' A
#
# COMPACT_ATOMS: atom_id res chain seq x y z
N MET A 1 5.20 -12.66 10.85
CA MET A 1 5.60 -11.50 10.02
C MET A 1 5.73 -10.27 10.89
N THR A 2 6.82 -9.56 10.75
CA THR A 2 7.05 -8.35 11.53
C THR A 2 6.64 -7.12 10.71
N ASN A 3 6.55 -5.99 11.41
CA ASN A 3 6.26 -4.73 10.72
C ASN A 3 7.32 -4.40 9.68
N ALA A 4 8.57 -4.72 9.97
CA ALA A 4 9.65 -4.44 9.04
C ALA A 4 9.48 -5.27 7.76
N GLU A 5 9.13 -6.52 7.92
CA GLU A 5 8.93 -7.38 6.76
C GLU A 5 7.75 -6.91 5.92
N LEU A 6 6.67 -6.55 6.58
CA LEU A 6 5.51 -6.04 5.87
C LEU A 6 5.84 -4.76 5.12
N TYR A 7 6.58 -3.87 5.77
CA TYR A 7 6.96 -2.63 5.13
C TYR A 7 7.82 -2.89 3.90
N LEU A 8 8.73 -3.85 3.99
CA LEU A 8 9.58 -4.16 2.85
C LEU A 8 8.77 -4.67 1.67
N GLU A 9 7.81 -5.53 1.94
CA GLU A 9 6.97 -6.06 0.86
C GLU A 9 6.15 -4.95 0.21
N LEU A 10 5.58 -4.09 1.01
CA LEU A 10 4.81 -2.98 0.48
C LEU A 10 5.70 -2.04 -0.32
N ASN A 11 6.91 -1.80 0.17
CA ASN A 11 7.83 -0.93 -0.53
C ASN A 11 8.22 -1.50 -1.89
N GLU A 12 8.40 -2.81 -1.96
CA GLU A 12 8.71 -3.44 -3.24
C GLU A 12 7.55 -3.28 -4.21
N LEU A 13 6.34 -3.46 -3.73
CA LEU A 13 5.17 -3.31 -4.58
C LEU A 13 5.05 -1.88 -5.09
N VAL A 14 5.27 -0.92 -4.21
CA VAL A 14 5.22 0.49 -4.59
C VAL A 14 6.27 0.79 -5.64
N SER A 15 7.48 0.31 -5.44
CA SER A 15 8.56 0.55 -6.40
C SER A 15 8.21 -0.02 -7.76
N ARG A 16 7.66 -1.22 -7.77
CA ARG A 16 7.29 -1.86 -9.02
C ARG A 16 6.22 -1.07 -9.74
N PHE A 17 5.25 -0.59 -9.01
CA PHE A 17 4.18 0.20 -9.61
C PHE A 17 4.72 1.48 -10.23
N LEU A 18 5.58 2.16 -9.50
CA LEU A 18 6.13 3.42 -9.96
C LEU A 18 7.00 3.23 -11.20
N GLU A 19 7.72 2.11 -11.27
CA GLU A 19 8.54 1.82 -12.43
C GLU A 19 7.67 1.54 -13.65
N ASP A 20 6.54 0.90 -13.43
CA ASP A 20 5.71 0.45 -14.53
C ASP A 20 4.87 1.58 -15.11
N SER A 21 4.14 2.28 -14.29
CA SER A 21 3.22 3.29 -14.81
C SER A 21 3.18 4.56 -14.01
N GLY A 22 3.76 4.63 -12.92
CA GLY A 22 4.35 5.69 -12.26
C GLY A 22 3.62 6.90 -11.78
N ASP A 23 2.33 6.89 -11.52
CA ASP A 23 1.73 8.08 -10.94
C ASP A 23 1.66 7.93 -9.42
N PRO A 24 2.54 8.64 -8.69
CA PRO A 24 2.53 8.52 -7.23
C PRO A 24 1.26 9.02 -6.57
N ASN A 25 0.57 9.96 -7.19
CA ASN A 25 -0.68 10.46 -6.62
C ASN A 25 -1.76 9.40 -6.65
N ILE A 26 -1.87 8.69 -7.75
CA ILE A 26 -2.85 7.62 -7.86
C ILE A 26 -2.51 6.52 -6.88
N LEU A 27 -1.25 6.19 -6.77
CA LEU A 27 -0.82 5.16 -5.84
C LEU A 27 -1.14 5.55 -4.40
N ALA A 28 -0.87 6.79 -4.03
CA ALA A 28 -1.12 7.23 -2.67
C ALA A 28 -2.61 7.17 -2.35
N GLU A 29 -3.44 7.56 -3.30
CA GLU A 29 -4.88 7.50 -3.08
C GLU A 29 -5.36 6.07 -2.92
N ALA A 30 -4.85 5.18 -3.76
CA ALA A 30 -5.23 3.78 -3.68
C ALA A 30 -4.81 3.18 -2.34
N LEU A 31 -3.63 3.49 -1.89
CA LEU A 31 -3.16 2.99 -0.61
C LEU A 31 -4.01 3.51 0.54
N ARG A 32 -4.43 4.75 0.44
CA ARG A 32 -5.26 5.34 1.48
C ARG A 32 -6.62 4.66 1.55
N GLU A 33 -7.21 4.41 0.39
CA GLU A 33 -8.48 3.73 0.36
C GLU A 33 -8.37 2.31 0.89
N LEU A 34 -7.29 1.64 0.51
CA LEU A 34 -7.07 0.30 1.00
C LEU A 34 -6.89 0.29 2.51
N ALA A 35 -6.18 1.25 3.03
CA ALA A 35 -5.98 1.34 4.47
C ALA A 35 -7.31 1.53 5.19
N ASP A 36 -8.17 2.38 4.65
CA ASP A 36 -9.49 2.59 5.22
C ASP A 36 -10.30 1.30 5.21
N ASP A 37 -10.22 0.60 4.10
CA ASP A 37 -10.98 -0.63 3.93
C ASP A 37 -10.55 -1.68 4.95
N VAL A 38 -9.26 -1.83 5.13
CA VAL A 38 -8.74 -2.78 6.10
C VAL A 38 -9.13 -2.37 7.51
N PHE A 39 -9.08 -1.10 7.77
CA PHE A 39 -9.41 -0.59 9.10
C PHE A 39 -10.87 -0.85 9.44
N GLU A 40 -11.75 -0.69 8.46
CA GLU A 40 -13.17 -0.94 8.67
C GLU A 40 -13.44 -2.40 8.95
N GLU A 41 -12.79 -3.28 8.21
CA GLU A 41 -12.96 -4.70 8.44
C GLU A 41 -12.54 -5.08 9.85
N ASP A 42 -11.47 -4.47 10.29
CA ASP A 42 -10.91 -4.77 11.60
C ASP A 42 -11.81 -4.26 12.72
N ASP A 43 -12.64 -3.31 12.41
CA ASP A 43 -13.51 -2.68 13.39
C ASP A 43 -14.66 -3.59 13.79
N GLU A 44 -14.79 -4.68 13.16
CA GLU A 44 -15.80 -5.66 13.49
C GLU A 44 -15.69 -6.15 14.96
#